data_d55a161fb405320bf62cb73a7804cce5
#
_entry.id   d55a161fb405320bf62cb73a7804cce5
#
_cell.length_a   1.000
_cell.length_b   1.000
_cell.length_c   1.000
_cell.angle_alpha   90.00
_cell.angle_beta   90.00
_cell.angle_gamma   90.00
#
_symmetry.space_group_name_H-M   'P 1'
#
loop_
_entity.id
_entity.type
_entity.pdbx_description
1 polymer ?
#
loop_
_entity_poly.entity_id
_entity_poly.type
_entity_poly.pdbx_seq_one_letter_code
_entity_poly.pdbx_strand_id
1 'polypeptide(L)'
;MMRMLNKIIVVLVSILMVGGARADGLFFPDEPVQDGIQVFEVSKTFAEIYEKLDDINWAGKNINVAIESLENLNKNAHIAATDERVVLVWGDEIVANYPRPAARDWAGFGEITTALVLRMRAMDANLRAMSESALYQAVISALMRGIDENGRYVYSRAAEITEDGRLLTSVGLEGARDARGNFRVAGIFKDGPADVAGIRAGDLISQINGAPVANMSDADVAAAMSGFNSGTAKIRLLTPSGARDVVLRRATVVVADSDIIHRSGDNGGILEIVVHRVSDNAVAIVNEALARYADVGGIILDLRSATGDDERAAAKLAGLFIGAKPVMRIKETALDEVEVVPGGNAVTDAPMVVVMSNMTRGTAEAIAAAMYENARGVLIGTPTAGNARIASKIDLSNGGALEVLNKSLKTGAGRVLDGRGVFPIVCLSNIRTTQQQNAFFLNVLNNDFNAQDFNKDAGINPESVRRGCPVIVNGADEDAIAAAVSAKILTDKKVYNRLIAE
;
A
#
# COMPACT_ATOMS: atom_id res chain seq x y z
N MET A 1 -2.44 -0.61 -31.93
CA MET A 1 -2.89 0.77 -32.21
C MET A 1 -3.81 0.85 -33.44
N MET A 2 -3.41 0.43 -34.64
CA MET A 2 -4.25 0.54 -35.86
C MET A 2 -5.55 -0.30 -35.84
N ARG A 3 -5.60 -1.47 -35.16
CA ARG A 3 -6.82 -2.29 -34.99
C ARG A 3 -7.81 -1.72 -33.96
N MET A 4 -7.32 -0.99 -32.95
CA MET A 4 -8.18 -0.27 -31.99
C MET A 4 -8.85 0.95 -32.64
N LEU A 5 -8.13 1.69 -33.44
CA LEU A 5 -8.68 2.87 -34.15
C LEU A 5 -9.84 2.47 -35.09
N ASN A 6 -9.72 1.32 -35.77
CA ASN A 6 -10.81 0.80 -36.63
C ASN A 6 -12.07 0.37 -35.84
N LYS A 7 -11.93 -0.16 -34.64
CA LYS A 7 -13.08 -0.53 -33.78
C LYS A 7 -13.80 0.70 -33.27
N ILE A 8 -13.07 1.74 -32.86
CA ILE A 8 -13.64 3.03 -32.43
C ILE A 8 -14.39 3.71 -33.58
N ILE A 9 -13.87 3.66 -34.81
CA ILE A 9 -14.53 4.21 -36.00
C ILE A 9 -15.82 3.44 -36.33
N VAL A 10 -15.84 2.13 -36.19
CA VAL A 10 -17.06 1.31 -36.42
C VAL A 10 -18.14 1.61 -35.38
N VAL A 11 -17.78 1.79 -34.11
CA VAL A 11 -18.73 2.16 -33.05
C VAL A 11 -19.26 3.57 -33.26
N LEU A 12 -18.43 4.55 -33.62
CA LEU A 12 -18.85 5.92 -33.94
C LEU A 12 -19.74 5.99 -35.20
N VAL A 13 -19.45 5.20 -36.24
CA VAL A 13 -20.30 5.13 -37.45
C VAL A 13 -21.64 4.45 -37.14
N SER A 14 -21.66 3.44 -36.28
CA SER A 14 -22.91 2.79 -35.85
C SER A 14 -23.80 3.71 -35.00
N ILE A 15 -23.20 4.58 -34.18
CA ILE A 15 -23.92 5.60 -33.38
C ILE A 15 -24.60 6.64 -34.29
N LEU A 16 -23.98 6.99 -35.42
CA LEU A 16 -24.54 7.96 -36.37
C LEU A 16 -25.68 7.38 -37.22
N MET A 17 -25.83 6.05 -37.37
CA MET A 17 -26.85 5.42 -38.20
C MET A 17 -28.12 5.00 -37.43
N VAL A 18 -28.14 5.09 -36.10
CA VAL A 18 -29.34 4.78 -35.29
C VAL A 18 -30.01 6.09 -34.84
N GLY A 19 -30.19 7.01 -35.77
CA GLY A 19 -31.03 8.21 -35.56
C GLY A 19 -32.49 7.88 -35.78
N GLY A 20 -33.24 7.58 -34.73
CA GLY A 20 -34.69 7.49 -34.86
C GLY A 20 -35.40 6.55 -33.87
N ALA A 21 -35.00 6.44 -32.63
CA ALA A 21 -35.82 5.81 -31.60
C ALA A 21 -36.19 6.84 -30.53
N ARG A 22 -37.48 7.00 -30.32
CA ARG A 22 -38.05 7.86 -29.28
C ARG A 22 -37.55 7.51 -27.91
N ALA A 23 -37.35 8.51 -27.07
CA ALA A 23 -37.10 8.42 -25.64
C ALA A 23 -38.28 7.73 -24.93
N ASP A 24 -38.29 6.43 -24.92
CA ASP A 24 -39.05 5.64 -23.95
C ASP A 24 -38.07 5.20 -22.85
N GLY A 25 -38.53 5.37 -21.60
CA GLY A 25 -37.72 5.25 -20.39
C GLY A 25 -36.79 4.03 -20.32
N LEU A 26 -35.81 4.11 -19.44
CA LEU A 26 -34.87 3.02 -19.12
C LEU A 26 -35.62 1.67 -19.09
N PHE A 27 -35.44 0.87 -20.15
CA PHE A 27 -36.06 -0.45 -20.25
C PHE A 27 -35.26 -1.41 -19.38
N PHE A 28 -35.69 -1.60 -18.13
CA PHE A 28 -35.27 -2.75 -17.36
C PHE A 28 -35.99 -3.97 -17.98
N PRO A 29 -35.28 -5.06 -18.30
CA PRO A 29 -35.97 -6.25 -18.76
C PRO A 29 -36.94 -6.71 -17.67
N ASP A 30 -38.21 -7.00 -18.04
CA ASP A 30 -39.31 -7.47 -17.19
C ASP A 30 -39.09 -8.89 -16.59
N GLU A 31 -37.88 -9.44 -16.67
CA GLU A 31 -37.56 -10.68 -15.98
C GLU A 31 -37.17 -10.37 -14.52
N PRO A 32 -37.87 -10.93 -13.54
CA PRO A 32 -37.50 -10.81 -12.16
C PRO A 32 -36.08 -11.35 -11.99
N VAL A 33 -35.16 -10.48 -11.54
CA VAL A 33 -33.80 -10.87 -11.18
C VAL A 33 -33.92 -11.85 -10.00
N GLN A 34 -33.89 -13.16 -10.29
CA GLN A 34 -33.98 -14.24 -9.29
C GLN A 34 -32.73 -14.32 -8.36
N ASP A 35 -31.82 -13.37 -8.43
CA ASP A 35 -30.49 -13.46 -7.83
C ASP A 35 -30.29 -12.66 -6.53
N GLY A 36 -31.35 -12.15 -5.91
CA GLY A 36 -31.24 -11.53 -4.56
C GLY A 36 -30.48 -10.21 -4.49
N ILE A 37 -29.98 -9.67 -5.60
CA ILE A 37 -29.32 -8.35 -5.64
C ILE A 37 -30.40 -7.27 -5.47
N GLN A 38 -30.29 -6.48 -4.43
CA GLN A 38 -31.16 -5.32 -4.27
C GLN A 38 -30.69 -4.19 -5.20
N VAL A 39 -31.11 -4.23 -6.45
CA VAL A 39 -30.71 -3.32 -7.55
C VAL A 39 -30.73 -1.86 -7.14
N PHE A 40 -31.70 -1.48 -6.33
CA PHE A 40 -31.83 -0.10 -5.83
C PHE A 40 -30.70 0.31 -4.87
N GLU A 41 -30.30 -0.56 -3.95
CA GLU A 41 -29.19 -0.27 -3.02
C GLU A 41 -27.83 -0.27 -3.76
N VAL A 42 -27.70 -1.10 -4.79
CA VAL A 42 -26.52 -1.14 -5.67
C VAL A 42 -26.35 0.18 -6.42
N SER A 43 -27.41 0.67 -7.05
CA SER A 43 -27.36 1.93 -7.81
C SER A 43 -27.06 3.13 -6.91
N LYS A 44 -27.58 3.16 -5.70
CA LYS A 44 -27.26 4.20 -4.71
C LYS A 44 -25.78 4.22 -4.33
N THR A 45 -25.19 3.05 -4.10
CA THR A 45 -23.75 2.96 -3.77
C THR A 45 -22.90 3.48 -4.94
N PHE A 46 -23.23 3.13 -6.18
CA PHE A 46 -22.51 3.67 -7.33
C PHE A 46 -22.72 5.17 -7.50
N ALA A 47 -23.94 5.66 -7.26
CA ALA A 47 -24.23 7.10 -7.25
C ALA A 47 -23.38 7.86 -6.22
N GLU A 48 -23.32 7.34 -5.00
CA GLU A 48 -22.49 7.90 -3.92
C GLU A 48 -21.00 7.90 -4.29
N ILE A 49 -20.51 6.84 -4.94
CA ILE A 49 -19.11 6.78 -5.41
C ILE A 49 -18.83 7.92 -6.40
N TYR A 50 -19.70 8.13 -7.40
CA TYR A 50 -19.51 9.20 -8.37
C TYR A 50 -19.58 10.59 -7.72
N GLU A 51 -20.48 10.80 -6.76
CA GLU A 51 -20.59 12.04 -6.00
C GLU A 51 -19.31 12.32 -5.21
N LYS A 52 -18.86 11.34 -4.42
CA LYS A 52 -17.64 11.45 -3.60
C LYS A 52 -16.39 11.68 -4.44
N LEU A 53 -16.35 11.10 -5.62
CA LEU A 53 -15.23 11.27 -6.53
C LEU A 53 -15.23 12.67 -7.19
N ASP A 54 -16.38 13.28 -7.45
CA ASP A 54 -16.48 14.68 -7.91
C ASP A 54 -16.04 15.65 -6.82
N ASP A 55 -16.43 15.41 -5.57
CA ASP A 55 -16.09 16.24 -4.41
C ASP A 55 -14.57 16.40 -4.19
N ILE A 56 -13.78 15.38 -4.46
CA ILE A 56 -12.32 15.44 -4.29
C ILE A 56 -11.62 16.08 -5.51
N ASN A 57 -12.36 16.73 -6.39
CA ASN A 57 -11.88 17.42 -7.59
C ASN A 57 -10.76 16.65 -8.30
N TRP A 58 -11.12 15.47 -8.73
CA TRP A 58 -10.22 14.46 -9.18
C TRP A 58 -9.46 14.85 -10.46
N ALA A 59 -8.33 15.53 -10.35
CA ALA A 59 -7.30 15.74 -11.38
C ALA A 59 -7.80 15.92 -12.84
N GLY A 60 -9.02 16.46 -13.04
CA GLY A 60 -9.61 16.66 -14.38
C GLY A 60 -9.98 15.37 -15.13
N LYS A 61 -9.99 14.21 -14.47
CA LYS A 61 -10.47 12.97 -15.12
C LYS A 61 -11.98 12.97 -15.22
N ASN A 62 -12.47 12.67 -16.41
CA ASN A 62 -13.90 12.64 -16.71
C ASN A 62 -14.55 11.37 -16.13
N ILE A 63 -15.75 11.47 -15.58
CA ILE A 63 -16.59 10.35 -15.14
C ILE A 63 -16.76 9.27 -16.22
N ASN A 64 -16.70 9.64 -17.49
CA ASN A 64 -16.73 8.69 -18.60
C ASN A 64 -15.62 7.63 -18.49
N VAL A 65 -14.42 8.03 -18.07
CA VAL A 65 -13.28 7.10 -17.89
C VAL A 65 -13.58 6.06 -16.82
N ALA A 66 -14.29 6.45 -15.74
CA ALA A 66 -14.69 5.49 -14.72
C ALA A 66 -15.69 4.47 -15.28
N ILE A 67 -16.69 4.91 -16.03
CA ILE A 67 -17.70 4.02 -16.65
C ILE A 67 -17.04 3.11 -17.70
N GLU A 68 -16.19 3.66 -18.56
CA GLU A 68 -15.47 2.89 -19.59
C GLU A 68 -14.57 1.82 -18.95
N SER A 69 -13.99 2.09 -17.77
CA SER A 69 -13.13 1.13 -17.09
C SER A 69 -13.84 -0.15 -16.63
N LEU A 70 -15.18 -0.19 -16.63
CA LEU A 70 -15.97 -1.41 -16.41
C LEU A 70 -15.68 -2.49 -17.47
N GLU A 71 -15.16 -2.13 -18.64
CA GLU A 71 -14.70 -3.11 -19.65
C GLU A 71 -13.64 -4.06 -19.11
N ASN A 72 -12.90 -3.67 -18.06
CA ASN A 72 -11.93 -4.52 -17.39
C ASN A 72 -12.55 -5.71 -16.65
N LEU A 73 -13.87 -5.75 -16.48
CA LEU A 73 -14.56 -6.89 -15.90
C LEU A 73 -14.58 -8.11 -16.84
N ASN A 74 -14.55 -7.87 -18.16
CA ASN A 74 -14.50 -8.94 -19.14
C ASN A 74 -13.88 -8.48 -20.46
N LYS A 75 -12.96 -9.27 -21.00
CA LYS A 75 -12.25 -8.97 -22.26
C LYS A 75 -13.14 -8.83 -23.50
N ASN A 76 -14.35 -9.33 -23.46
CA ASN A 76 -15.33 -9.20 -24.55
C ASN A 76 -16.17 -7.91 -24.41
N ALA A 77 -16.15 -7.28 -23.26
CA ALA A 77 -16.84 -6.01 -23.03
C ALA A 77 -16.02 -4.85 -23.57
N HIS A 78 -16.67 -3.94 -24.27
CA HIS A 78 -16.13 -2.64 -24.61
C HIS A 78 -17.21 -1.59 -24.33
N ILE A 79 -16.85 -0.56 -23.55
CA ILE A 79 -17.77 0.50 -23.16
C ILE A 79 -17.27 1.81 -23.74
N ALA A 80 -18.15 2.50 -24.46
CA ALA A 80 -17.91 3.84 -24.96
C ALA A 80 -18.87 4.81 -24.30
N ALA A 81 -18.32 5.82 -23.63
CA ALA A 81 -19.10 6.91 -23.02
C ALA A 81 -18.83 8.22 -23.77
N THR A 82 -19.84 8.71 -24.49
CA THR A 82 -19.82 9.98 -25.19
C THR A 82 -20.57 11.05 -24.38
N ASP A 83 -20.64 12.28 -24.90
CA ASP A 83 -21.42 13.34 -24.26
C ASP A 83 -22.94 13.09 -24.31
N GLU A 84 -23.40 12.18 -25.18
CA GLU A 84 -24.83 11.91 -25.36
C GLU A 84 -25.24 10.52 -24.89
N ARG A 85 -24.33 9.53 -24.99
CA ARG A 85 -24.70 8.13 -24.82
C ARG A 85 -23.59 7.31 -24.14
N VAL A 86 -24.04 6.24 -23.47
CA VAL A 86 -23.19 5.17 -22.95
C VAL A 86 -23.58 3.87 -23.63
N VAL A 87 -22.63 3.25 -24.34
CA VAL A 87 -22.83 2.08 -25.18
C VAL A 87 -21.98 0.92 -24.67
N LEU A 88 -22.59 -0.24 -24.50
CA LEU A 88 -21.90 -1.52 -24.23
C LEU A 88 -21.90 -2.37 -25.51
N VAL A 89 -20.69 -2.71 -25.94
CA VAL A 89 -20.46 -3.68 -27.01
C VAL A 89 -19.93 -4.96 -26.39
N TRP A 90 -20.50 -6.09 -26.79
CA TRP A 90 -20.03 -7.40 -26.36
C TRP A 90 -19.56 -8.21 -27.57
N GLY A 91 -18.26 -8.46 -27.66
CA GLY A 91 -17.69 -8.96 -28.91
C GLY A 91 -17.82 -7.92 -30.02
N ASP A 92 -18.68 -8.23 -31.01
CA ASP A 92 -18.94 -7.32 -32.16
C ASP A 92 -20.39 -6.78 -32.14
N GLU A 93 -21.20 -7.05 -31.11
CA GLU A 93 -22.60 -6.67 -31.03
C GLU A 93 -22.84 -5.56 -30.00
N ILE A 94 -23.65 -4.57 -30.34
CA ILE A 94 -24.14 -3.57 -29.37
C ILE A 94 -25.24 -4.24 -28.55
N VAL A 95 -24.98 -4.42 -27.26
CA VAL A 95 -25.91 -5.11 -26.35
C VAL A 95 -26.63 -4.17 -25.39
N ALA A 96 -26.13 -2.94 -25.24
CA ALA A 96 -26.82 -1.88 -24.51
C ALA A 96 -26.46 -0.50 -25.07
N ASN A 97 -27.41 0.43 -25.03
CA ASN A 97 -27.23 1.79 -25.51
C ASN A 97 -28.14 2.73 -24.73
N TYR A 98 -27.59 3.42 -23.74
CA TYR A 98 -28.31 4.29 -22.81
C TYR A 98 -28.05 5.77 -23.11
N PRO A 99 -29.02 6.67 -22.89
CA PRO A 99 -28.75 8.11 -22.88
C PRO A 99 -27.79 8.41 -21.74
N ARG A 100 -26.82 9.30 -21.97
CA ARG A 100 -25.90 9.71 -20.91
C ARG A 100 -26.63 10.60 -19.91
N PRO A 101 -26.48 10.38 -18.59
CA PRO A 101 -27.06 11.27 -17.58
C PRO A 101 -26.47 12.68 -17.68
N ALA A 102 -27.24 13.67 -17.23
CA ALA A 102 -26.78 15.04 -17.15
C ALA A 102 -25.57 15.15 -16.21
N ALA A 103 -24.75 16.19 -16.37
CA ALA A 103 -23.66 16.46 -15.49
C ALA A 103 -24.15 16.54 -14.03
N ARG A 104 -23.49 15.79 -13.11
CA ARG A 104 -23.85 15.67 -11.69
C ARG A 104 -25.20 14.98 -11.41
N ASP A 105 -25.77 14.31 -12.36
CA ASP A 105 -26.88 13.36 -12.11
C ASP A 105 -26.30 12.03 -11.63
N TRP A 106 -25.82 12.02 -10.36
CA TRP A 106 -25.16 10.86 -9.76
C TRP A 106 -26.08 9.64 -9.70
N ALA A 107 -27.38 9.86 -9.46
CA ALA A 107 -28.38 8.79 -9.47
C ALA A 107 -28.46 8.12 -10.84
N GLY A 108 -28.57 8.91 -11.92
CA GLY A 108 -28.56 8.39 -13.28
C GLY A 108 -27.29 7.64 -13.64
N PHE A 109 -26.12 8.12 -13.20
CA PHE A 109 -24.85 7.41 -13.40
C PHE A 109 -24.81 6.09 -12.62
N GLY A 110 -25.34 6.05 -11.40
CA GLY A 110 -25.47 4.83 -10.60
C GLY A 110 -26.39 3.79 -11.27
N GLU A 111 -27.52 4.23 -11.82
CA GLU A 111 -28.47 3.39 -12.55
C GLU A 111 -27.86 2.79 -13.82
N ILE A 112 -27.17 3.60 -14.64
CA ILE A 112 -26.50 3.10 -15.86
C ILE A 112 -25.41 2.12 -15.50
N THR A 113 -24.58 2.39 -14.49
CA THR A 113 -23.55 1.47 -14.03
C THR A 113 -24.16 0.13 -13.64
N THR A 114 -25.24 0.15 -12.87
CA THR A 114 -25.99 -1.05 -12.48
C THR A 114 -26.51 -1.80 -13.69
N ALA A 115 -27.13 -1.11 -14.64
CA ALA A 115 -27.67 -1.71 -15.85
C ALA A 115 -26.59 -2.37 -16.72
N LEU A 116 -25.42 -1.70 -16.88
CA LEU A 116 -24.27 -2.26 -17.60
C LEU A 116 -23.75 -3.54 -16.93
N VAL A 117 -23.57 -3.51 -15.61
CA VAL A 117 -23.08 -4.67 -14.83
C VAL A 117 -24.05 -5.85 -14.92
N LEU A 118 -25.35 -5.63 -14.77
CA LEU A 118 -26.35 -6.67 -14.91
C LEU A 118 -26.36 -7.26 -16.33
N ARG A 119 -26.21 -6.41 -17.35
CA ARG A 119 -26.12 -6.88 -18.74
C ARG A 119 -24.89 -7.73 -18.97
N MET A 120 -23.72 -7.30 -18.50
CA MET A 120 -22.48 -8.10 -18.59
C MET A 120 -22.60 -9.42 -17.82
N ARG A 121 -23.20 -9.37 -16.62
CA ARG A 121 -23.45 -10.59 -15.82
C ARG A 121 -24.35 -11.58 -16.52
N ALA A 122 -25.38 -11.13 -17.23
CA ALA A 122 -26.25 -12.01 -18.03
C ALA A 122 -25.49 -12.71 -19.16
N MET A 123 -24.42 -12.10 -19.68
CA MET A 123 -23.65 -12.62 -20.82
C MET A 123 -22.41 -13.43 -20.42
N ASP A 124 -21.92 -13.29 -19.19
CA ASP A 124 -20.71 -13.95 -18.71
C ASP A 124 -21.00 -14.93 -17.57
N ALA A 125 -20.61 -16.19 -17.76
CA ALA A 125 -20.80 -17.24 -16.77
C ALA A 125 -19.95 -17.01 -15.50
N ASN A 126 -18.76 -16.41 -15.62
CA ASN A 126 -17.90 -16.16 -14.47
C ASN A 126 -18.46 -15.02 -13.61
N LEU A 127 -18.94 -13.93 -14.25
CA LEU A 127 -19.60 -12.83 -13.52
C LEU A 127 -20.91 -13.32 -12.88
N ARG A 128 -21.62 -14.26 -13.52
CA ARG A 128 -22.84 -14.88 -12.98
C ARG A 128 -22.56 -15.74 -11.77
N ALA A 129 -21.45 -16.44 -11.76
CA ALA A 129 -21.03 -17.30 -10.65
C ALA A 129 -20.45 -16.54 -9.45
N MET A 130 -20.17 -15.24 -9.60
CA MET A 130 -19.67 -14.42 -8.50
C MET A 130 -20.76 -14.21 -7.44
N SER A 131 -20.37 -14.26 -6.16
CA SER A 131 -21.22 -13.76 -5.09
C SER A 131 -21.45 -12.26 -5.25
N GLU A 132 -22.53 -11.76 -4.68
CA GLU A 132 -22.88 -10.34 -4.73
C GLU A 132 -21.73 -9.45 -4.24
N SER A 133 -21.14 -9.77 -3.09
CA SER A 133 -20.02 -9.02 -2.53
C SER A 133 -18.76 -9.05 -3.41
N ALA A 134 -18.48 -10.19 -4.05
CA ALA A 134 -17.35 -10.30 -4.97
C ALA A 134 -17.57 -9.48 -6.25
N LEU A 135 -18.81 -9.47 -6.76
CA LEU A 135 -19.17 -8.67 -7.91
C LEU A 135 -19.08 -7.17 -7.60
N TYR A 136 -19.60 -6.75 -6.43
CA TYR A 136 -19.45 -5.37 -5.96
C TYR A 136 -18.00 -4.93 -5.90
N GLN A 137 -17.17 -5.73 -5.26
CA GLN A 137 -15.74 -5.44 -5.14
C GLN A 137 -15.06 -5.34 -6.51
N ALA A 138 -15.39 -6.23 -7.43
CA ALA A 138 -14.86 -6.22 -8.80
C ALA A 138 -15.29 -4.96 -9.57
N VAL A 139 -16.58 -4.59 -9.50
CA VAL A 139 -17.13 -3.42 -10.18
C VAL A 139 -16.53 -2.13 -9.64
N ILE A 140 -16.51 -1.94 -8.31
CA ILE A 140 -15.97 -0.72 -7.72
C ILE A 140 -14.46 -0.63 -7.96
N SER A 141 -13.75 -1.76 -7.90
CA SER A 141 -12.32 -1.80 -8.25
C SER A 141 -12.07 -1.46 -9.73
N ALA A 142 -12.98 -1.85 -10.64
CA ALA A 142 -12.88 -1.47 -12.04
C ALA A 142 -13.11 0.04 -12.23
N LEU A 143 -14.16 0.60 -11.62
CA LEU A 143 -14.43 2.06 -11.60
C LEU A 143 -13.22 2.82 -11.07
N MET A 144 -12.69 2.38 -9.93
CA MET A 144 -11.54 3.02 -9.28
C MET A 144 -10.31 3.01 -10.17
N ARG A 145 -9.98 1.90 -10.85
CA ARG A 145 -8.81 1.83 -11.75
C ARG A 145 -8.89 2.80 -12.93
N GLY A 146 -10.07 3.09 -13.43
CA GLY A 146 -10.25 4.12 -14.46
C GLY A 146 -9.82 5.50 -14.00
N ILE A 147 -9.88 5.70 -12.73
CA ILE A 147 -9.72 6.95 -12.04
C ILE A 147 -8.31 7.06 -11.42
N ASP A 148 -7.93 6.10 -10.63
CA ASP A 148 -6.61 5.92 -10.03
C ASP A 148 -6.25 4.43 -10.16
N GLU A 149 -5.20 4.13 -10.96
CA GLU A 149 -4.74 2.75 -11.14
C GLU A 149 -4.39 2.02 -9.84
N ASN A 150 -4.09 2.79 -8.79
CA ASN A 150 -3.80 2.30 -7.44
C ASN A 150 -4.98 2.49 -6.48
N GLY A 151 -6.07 3.11 -6.95
CA GLY A 151 -7.29 3.29 -6.17
C GLY A 151 -7.96 1.96 -5.89
N ARG A 152 -8.52 1.81 -4.69
CA ARG A 152 -9.18 0.57 -4.30
C ARG A 152 -10.43 0.80 -3.47
N TYR A 153 -11.33 -0.14 -3.55
CA TYR A 153 -12.45 -0.26 -2.65
C TYR A 153 -12.12 -1.23 -1.53
N VAL A 154 -12.28 -0.76 -0.31
CA VAL A 154 -12.09 -1.57 0.90
C VAL A 154 -13.45 -1.75 1.55
N TYR A 155 -13.97 -2.96 1.52
CA TYR A 155 -15.13 -3.30 2.34
C TYR A 155 -14.63 -3.58 3.75
N SER A 156 -14.65 -2.56 4.57
CA SER A 156 -14.24 -2.64 5.94
C SER A 156 -15.50 -2.80 6.83
N ARG A 157 -15.80 -4.00 7.29
CA ARG A 157 -16.08 -4.04 8.72
C ARG A 157 -14.80 -3.55 9.37
N ALA A 158 -14.85 -2.42 10.07
CA ALA A 158 -13.72 -1.86 10.76
C ALA A 158 -12.94 -3.00 11.41
N ALA A 159 -11.65 -3.12 11.08
CA ALA A 159 -10.82 -4.12 11.73
C ALA A 159 -11.01 -3.88 13.21
N GLU A 160 -11.54 -4.86 13.93
CA GLU A 160 -11.81 -4.72 15.34
C GLU A 160 -10.46 -4.53 16.01
N ILE A 161 -10.23 -3.35 16.56
CA ILE A 161 -8.98 -3.02 17.24
C ILE A 161 -9.15 -3.55 18.68
N THR A 162 -8.31 -4.49 19.04
CA THR A 162 -8.21 -5.03 20.40
C THR A 162 -6.99 -4.44 21.10
N GLU A 163 -6.86 -4.65 22.39
CA GLU A 163 -5.66 -4.23 23.15
C GLU A 163 -4.38 -4.89 22.62
N ASP A 164 -4.47 -6.09 22.04
CA ASP A 164 -3.34 -6.84 21.49
C ASP A 164 -3.00 -6.49 20.05
N GLY A 165 -3.82 -5.69 19.38
CA GLY A 165 -3.62 -5.32 17.98
C GLY A 165 -4.88 -5.34 17.15
N ARG A 166 -4.70 -5.36 15.83
CA ARG A 166 -5.79 -5.32 14.85
C ARG A 166 -6.16 -6.74 14.40
N LEU A 167 -7.45 -7.07 14.48
CA LEU A 167 -7.96 -8.31 13.92
C LEU A 167 -8.08 -8.19 12.39
N LEU A 168 -7.36 -9.02 11.67
CA LEU A 168 -7.47 -9.14 10.22
C LEU A 168 -7.92 -10.53 9.81
N THR A 169 -8.87 -10.60 8.89
CA THR A 169 -9.16 -11.86 8.21
C THR A 169 -8.24 -12.00 7.01
N SER A 170 -7.29 -12.90 7.11
CA SER A 170 -6.24 -13.06 6.10
C SER A 170 -5.70 -14.50 6.05
N VAL A 171 -4.84 -14.77 5.07
CA VAL A 171 -4.07 -16.02 5.00
C VAL A 171 -2.88 -16.04 5.98
N GLY A 172 -2.67 -14.98 6.76
CA GLY A 172 -1.65 -14.93 7.80
C GLY A 172 -0.24 -14.60 7.29
N LEU A 173 -0.13 -13.87 6.18
CA LEU A 173 1.16 -13.34 5.70
C LEU A 173 1.00 -11.94 5.09
N GLU A 174 2.09 -11.22 5.07
CA GLU A 174 2.29 -10.01 4.28
C GLU A 174 3.33 -10.25 3.19
N GLY A 175 3.18 -9.58 2.06
CA GLY A 175 4.13 -9.69 0.99
C GLY A 175 4.33 -8.39 0.24
N ALA A 176 5.44 -8.31 -0.49
CA ALA A 176 5.73 -7.17 -1.34
C ALA A 176 6.62 -7.57 -2.52
N ARG A 177 6.70 -6.65 -3.50
CA ARG A 177 7.57 -6.84 -4.66
C ARG A 177 9.01 -6.45 -4.32
N ASP A 178 9.93 -7.33 -4.72
CA ASP A 178 11.35 -7.02 -4.70
C ASP A 178 11.73 -6.08 -5.87
N ALA A 179 12.97 -5.61 -5.90
CA ALA A 179 13.47 -4.70 -6.94
C ALA A 179 13.41 -5.30 -8.38
N ARG A 180 13.12 -6.59 -8.51
CA ARG A 180 12.94 -7.27 -9.80
C ARG A 180 11.46 -7.48 -10.14
N GLY A 181 10.55 -6.92 -9.32
CA GLY A 181 9.11 -7.09 -9.48
C GLY A 181 8.55 -8.43 -8.99
N ASN A 182 9.37 -9.31 -8.39
CA ASN A 182 8.89 -10.56 -7.84
C ASN A 182 8.18 -10.33 -6.49
N PHE A 183 7.06 -10.99 -6.28
CA PHE A 183 6.31 -10.88 -5.05
C PHE A 183 6.81 -11.88 -4.00
N ARG A 184 7.34 -11.38 -2.89
CA ARG A 184 7.90 -12.18 -1.81
C ARG A 184 7.11 -12.00 -0.52
N VAL A 185 7.15 -13.02 0.30
CA VAL A 185 6.66 -12.97 1.68
C VAL A 185 7.57 -12.03 2.47
N ALA A 186 7.00 -10.97 3.01
CA ALA A 186 7.70 -9.99 3.83
C ALA A 186 7.60 -10.32 5.32
N GLY A 187 6.40 -10.73 5.76
CA GLY A 187 6.12 -11.07 7.14
C GLY A 187 5.16 -12.24 7.25
N ILE A 188 5.21 -12.93 8.37
CA ILE A 188 4.29 -14.02 8.74
C ILE A 188 3.64 -13.65 10.07
N PHE A 189 2.33 -13.70 10.13
CA PHE A 189 1.60 -13.51 11.38
C PHE A 189 1.69 -14.81 12.20
N LYS A 190 2.26 -14.67 13.39
CA LYS A 190 2.46 -15.79 14.31
C LYS A 190 1.14 -16.53 14.57
N ASP A 191 1.22 -17.85 14.58
CA ASP A 191 0.07 -18.75 14.76
C ASP A 191 -1.02 -18.61 13.68
N GLY A 192 -0.76 -17.83 12.62
CA GLY A 192 -1.66 -17.65 11.49
C GLY A 192 -1.58 -18.81 10.48
N PRO A 193 -2.50 -18.87 9.50
CA PRO A 193 -2.57 -19.97 8.53
C PRO A 193 -1.27 -20.20 7.76
N ALA A 194 -0.56 -19.14 7.38
CA ALA A 194 0.71 -19.22 6.66
C ALA A 194 1.84 -19.79 7.55
N ASP A 195 1.87 -19.39 8.82
CA ASP A 195 2.85 -19.89 9.80
C ASP A 195 2.65 -21.40 10.04
N VAL A 196 1.43 -21.81 10.31
CA VAL A 196 1.05 -23.23 10.47
C VAL A 196 1.39 -24.05 9.21
N ALA A 197 1.24 -23.47 8.02
CA ALA A 197 1.59 -24.11 6.76
C ALA A 197 3.11 -24.13 6.47
N GLY A 198 3.94 -23.53 7.34
CA GLY A 198 5.38 -23.51 7.23
C GLY A 198 5.90 -22.60 6.11
N ILE A 199 5.16 -21.55 5.75
CA ILE A 199 5.65 -20.48 4.87
C ILE A 199 6.63 -19.62 5.65
N ARG A 200 7.64 -19.06 4.99
CA ARG A 200 8.68 -18.25 5.62
C ARG A 200 8.86 -16.93 4.92
N ALA A 201 9.31 -15.91 5.65
CA ALA A 201 9.74 -14.65 5.07
C ALA A 201 10.84 -14.91 4.01
N GLY A 202 10.75 -14.20 2.89
CA GLY A 202 11.61 -14.39 1.72
C GLY A 202 11.10 -15.39 0.68
N ASP A 203 10.12 -16.26 1.00
CA ASP A 203 9.51 -17.16 0.02
C ASP A 203 8.93 -16.38 -1.16
N LEU A 204 9.11 -16.90 -2.37
CA LEU A 204 8.59 -16.27 -3.59
C LEU A 204 7.21 -16.79 -3.93
N ILE A 205 6.23 -15.90 -4.03
CA ILE A 205 4.86 -16.24 -4.46
C ILE A 205 4.75 -16.02 -5.97
N SER A 206 4.49 -17.08 -6.72
CA SER A 206 4.38 -17.04 -8.18
C SER A 206 2.95 -16.98 -8.69
N GLN A 207 2.00 -17.59 -7.96
CA GLN A 207 0.59 -17.59 -8.33
C GLN A 207 -0.29 -17.53 -7.08
N ILE A 208 -1.46 -16.88 -7.22
CA ILE A 208 -2.54 -16.90 -6.23
C ILE A 208 -3.82 -17.28 -6.97
N ASN A 209 -4.51 -18.32 -6.48
CA ASN A 209 -5.74 -18.86 -7.08
C ASN A 209 -5.60 -19.20 -8.58
N GLY A 210 -4.40 -19.62 -9.00
CA GLY A 210 -4.07 -19.93 -10.39
C GLY A 210 -3.67 -18.74 -11.27
N ALA A 211 -3.86 -17.51 -10.79
CA ALA A 211 -3.44 -16.32 -11.51
C ALA A 211 -1.94 -16.02 -11.22
N PRO A 212 -1.11 -15.75 -12.24
CA PRO A 212 0.28 -15.32 -12.05
C PRO A 212 0.34 -13.96 -11.33
N VAL A 213 1.07 -13.89 -10.21
CA VAL A 213 1.21 -12.64 -9.43
C VAL A 213 1.90 -11.54 -10.23
N ALA A 214 2.72 -11.89 -11.21
CA ALA A 214 3.35 -10.92 -12.10
C ALA A 214 2.33 -10.06 -12.91
N ASN A 215 1.11 -10.57 -13.09
CA ASN A 215 0.03 -9.91 -13.83
C ASN A 215 -1.01 -9.24 -12.89
N MET A 216 -0.79 -9.28 -11.58
CA MET A 216 -1.69 -8.70 -10.58
C MET A 216 -1.12 -7.37 -10.08
N SER A 217 -1.97 -6.41 -9.80
CA SER A 217 -1.57 -5.24 -9.00
C SER A 217 -1.35 -5.66 -7.54
N ASP A 218 -0.63 -4.85 -6.76
CA ASP A 218 -0.45 -5.11 -5.31
C ASP A 218 -1.79 -5.11 -4.57
N ALA A 219 -2.74 -4.30 -5.02
CA ALA A 219 -4.11 -4.29 -4.50
C ALA A 219 -4.85 -5.61 -4.78
N ASP A 220 -4.72 -6.16 -6.00
CA ASP A 220 -5.34 -7.45 -6.35
C ASP A 220 -4.71 -8.60 -5.54
N VAL A 221 -3.40 -8.55 -5.31
CA VAL A 221 -2.70 -9.52 -4.46
C VAL A 221 -3.19 -9.42 -3.01
N ALA A 222 -3.27 -8.21 -2.47
CA ALA A 222 -3.80 -7.99 -1.12
C ALA A 222 -5.25 -8.47 -0.98
N ALA A 223 -6.11 -8.17 -1.95
CA ALA A 223 -7.49 -8.63 -1.99
C ALA A 223 -7.61 -10.16 -2.10
N ALA A 224 -6.72 -10.80 -2.85
CA ALA A 224 -6.71 -12.25 -2.98
C ALA A 224 -6.23 -12.96 -1.71
N MET A 225 -5.37 -12.32 -0.90
CA MET A 225 -4.88 -12.85 0.38
C MET A 225 -5.79 -12.53 1.56
N SER A 226 -6.45 -11.38 1.53
CA SER A 226 -7.47 -10.99 2.52
C SER A 226 -8.87 -11.38 2.04
N GLY A 227 -9.91 -11.14 2.82
CA GLY A 227 -11.30 -11.37 2.43
C GLY A 227 -12.13 -11.94 3.57
N PHE A 228 -13.37 -12.36 3.24
CA PHE A 228 -14.30 -12.86 4.25
C PHE A 228 -13.85 -14.17 4.91
N ASN A 229 -14.20 -14.34 6.18
CA ASN A 229 -14.01 -15.58 6.95
C ASN A 229 -14.53 -16.78 6.16
N SER A 230 -13.79 -17.89 6.20
CA SER A 230 -14.06 -19.19 5.59
C SER A 230 -13.59 -19.42 4.14
N GLY A 231 -13.14 -18.39 3.44
CA GLY A 231 -12.55 -18.59 2.10
C GLY A 231 -11.14 -19.20 2.16
N THR A 232 -10.74 -19.84 1.06
CA THR A 232 -9.37 -20.33 0.88
C THR A 232 -8.63 -19.51 -0.17
N ALA A 233 -7.31 -19.45 -0.06
CA ALA A 233 -6.43 -18.99 -1.13
C ALA A 233 -5.43 -20.11 -1.46
N LYS A 234 -5.32 -20.46 -2.74
CA LYS A 234 -4.30 -21.39 -3.23
C LYS A 234 -3.08 -20.57 -3.64
N ILE A 235 -1.97 -20.78 -2.94
CA ILE A 235 -0.71 -20.05 -3.19
C ILE A 235 0.31 -21.03 -3.76
N ARG A 236 0.95 -20.64 -4.87
CA ARG A 236 2.11 -21.35 -5.40
C ARG A 236 3.37 -20.62 -5.03
N LEU A 237 4.17 -21.27 -4.20
CA LEU A 237 5.49 -20.82 -3.76
C LEU A 237 6.57 -21.39 -4.68
N LEU A 238 7.61 -20.61 -4.93
CA LEU A 238 8.86 -21.09 -5.49
C LEU A 238 9.90 -21.08 -4.38
N THR A 239 10.38 -22.27 -4.04
CA THR A 239 11.41 -22.49 -3.00
C THR A 239 12.67 -23.04 -3.65
N PRO A 240 13.84 -23.04 -2.98
CA PRO A 240 15.03 -23.67 -3.51
C PRO A 240 14.89 -25.15 -3.85
N SER A 241 13.93 -25.86 -3.21
CA SER A 241 13.60 -27.27 -3.46
C SER A 241 12.58 -27.49 -4.56
N GLY A 242 12.06 -26.43 -5.20
CA GLY A 242 11.06 -26.51 -6.28
C GLY A 242 9.77 -25.77 -5.98
N ALA A 243 8.78 -25.93 -6.87
CA ALA A 243 7.46 -25.33 -6.69
C ALA A 243 6.62 -26.11 -5.67
N ARG A 244 5.94 -25.39 -4.77
CA ARG A 244 5.04 -25.94 -3.75
C ARG A 244 3.69 -25.24 -3.81
N ASP A 245 2.60 -26.00 -3.94
CA ASP A 245 1.24 -25.48 -3.82
C ASP A 245 0.77 -25.62 -2.37
N VAL A 246 0.22 -24.53 -1.80
CA VAL A 246 -0.32 -24.48 -0.45
C VAL A 246 -1.74 -23.91 -0.53
N VAL A 247 -2.69 -24.56 0.13
CA VAL A 247 -4.05 -24.05 0.28
C VAL A 247 -4.18 -23.50 1.71
N LEU A 248 -4.35 -22.19 1.81
CA LEU A 248 -4.51 -21.50 3.09
C LEU A 248 -5.98 -21.14 3.30
N ARG A 249 -6.53 -21.55 4.42
CA ARG A 249 -7.85 -21.08 4.86
C ARG A 249 -7.68 -19.73 5.55
N ARG A 250 -8.42 -18.73 5.12
CA ARG A 250 -8.39 -17.44 5.80
C ARG A 250 -8.91 -17.59 7.22
N ALA A 251 -8.22 -16.96 8.15
CA ALA A 251 -8.57 -16.92 9.56
C ALA A 251 -8.45 -15.49 10.09
N THR A 252 -9.10 -15.19 11.18
CA THR A 252 -8.85 -13.96 11.92
C THR A 252 -7.50 -14.10 12.62
N VAL A 253 -6.58 -13.21 12.30
CA VAL A 253 -5.26 -13.11 12.92
C VAL A 253 -5.12 -11.76 13.64
N VAL A 254 -4.45 -11.77 14.78
CA VAL A 254 -4.09 -10.55 15.49
C VAL A 254 -2.80 -10.02 14.87
N VAL A 255 -2.80 -8.77 14.45
CA VAL A 255 -1.62 -8.11 13.90
C VAL A 255 -1.25 -6.97 14.83
N ALA A 256 -0.14 -7.12 15.54
CA ALA A 256 0.42 -6.05 16.34
C ALA A 256 0.89 -4.90 15.44
N ASP A 257 0.61 -3.66 15.83
CA ASP A 257 1.12 -2.49 15.12
C ASP A 257 2.58 -2.22 15.46
N SER A 258 3.04 -2.67 16.64
CA SER A 258 4.44 -2.57 17.07
C SER A 258 4.78 -3.68 18.07
N ASP A 259 6.03 -4.14 18.03
CA ASP A 259 6.60 -5.03 19.04
C ASP A 259 7.69 -4.31 19.84
N ILE A 260 7.79 -4.59 21.12
CA ILE A 260 8.75 -4.01 22.03
C ILE A 260 9.66 -5.11 22.60
N ILE A 261 10.97 -4.99 22.37
CA ILE A 261 11.96 -5.94 22.84
C ILE A 261 13.01 -5.19 23.67
N HIS A 262 13.08 -5.48 24.96
CA HIS A 262 14.13 -4.93 25.82
C HIS A 262 15.22 -5.98 26.02
N ARG A 263 16.44 -5.63 25.59
CA ARG A 263 17.65 -6.44 25.80
C ARG A 263 18.46 -5.82 26.94
N SER A 264 18.44 -6.48 28.10
CA SER A 264 19.21 -6.06 29.27
C SER A 264 20.71 -6.02 28.96
N GLY A 265 21.42 -5.07 29.51
CA GLY A 265 22.86 -4.88 29.30
C GLY A 265 23.38 -3.70 30.09
N ASP A 266 24.67 -3.39 29.89
CA ASP A 266 25.30 -2.20 30.51
C ASP A 266 24.58 -0.91 30.10
N ASN A 267 24.58 0.08 30.98
CA ASN A 267 23.93 1.39 30.77
C ASN A 267 22.40 1.30 30.45
N GLY A 268 21.66 0.37 31.08
CA GLY A 268 20.23 0.24 30.87
C GLY A 268 19.83 -0.65 29.67
N GLY A 269 20.79 -1.17 28.93
CA GLY A 269 20.53 -2.06 27.81
C GLY A 269 20.05 -1.34 26.55
N ILE A 270 19.45 -2.09 25.63
CA ILE A 270 18.94 -1.60 24.33
C ILE A 270 17.44 -1.88 24.25
N LEU A 271 16.67 -0.85 23.94
CA LEU A 271 15.24 -0.95 23.62
C LEU A 271 15.08 -1.04 22.09
N GLU A 272 14.61 -2.18 21.61
CA GLU A 272 14.26 -2.39 20.22
C GLU A 272 12.74 -2.20 20.06
N ILE A 273 12.36 -1.27 19.19
CA ILE A 273 11.00 -0.89 18.86
C ILE A 273 10.78 -1.29 17.39
N VAL A 274 10.03 -2.36 17.17
CA VAL A 274 9.68 -2.80 15.82
C VAL A 274 8.33 -2.21 15.47
N VAL A 275 8.26 -1.41 14.43
CA VAL A 275 7.01 -0.85 13.92
C VAL A 275 6.58 -1.62 12.68
N HIS A 276 5.41 -2.23 12.71
CA HIS A 276 4.80 -2.90 11.57
C HIS A 276 3.86 -1.98 10.82
N ARG A 277 3.09 -1.19 11.57
CA ARG A 277 2.17 -0.21 11.04
C ARG A 277 2.23 1.09 11.82
N VAL A 278 2.29 2.20 11.11
CA VAL A 278 2.18 3.54 11.70
C VAL A 278 0.70 3.84 11.98
N SER A 279 0.32 3.88 13.25
CA SER A 279 -1.04 4.07 13.73
C SER A 279 -1.05 4.74 15.11
N ASP A 280 -2.19 5.24 15.56
CA ASP A 280 -2.34 5.75 16.93
C ASP A 280 -2.07 4.68 17.99
N ASN A 281 -2.39 3.40 17.70
CA ASN A 281 -2.05 2.28 18.59
C ASN A 281 -0.53 2.07 18.69
N ALA A 282 0.19 2.09 17.58
CA ALA A 282 1.65 2.05 17.60
C ALA A 282 2.26 3.19 18.43
N VAL A 283 1.71 4.42 18.28
CA VAL A 283 2.13 5.57 19.10
C VAL A 283 1.95 5.30 20.59
N ALA A 284 0.81 4.75 20.99
CA ALA A 284 0.52 4.43 22.39
C ALA A 284 1.48 3.37 22.95
N ILE A 285 1.69 2.28 22.22
CA ILE A 285 2.62 1.19 22.59
C ILE A 285 4.05 1.73 22.76
N VAL A 286 4.52 2.51 21.78
CA VAL A 286 5.88 3.06 21.81
C VAL A 286 6.05 4.07 22.94
N ASN A 287 5.06 4.94 23.16
CA ASN A 287 5.11 5.92 24.25
C ASN A 287 5.15 5.24 25.63
N GLU A 288 4.35 4.18 25.83
CA GLU A 288 4.38 3.39 27.06
C GLU A 288 5.74 2.70 27.24
N ALA A 289 6.30 2.12 26.17
CA ALA A 289 7.61 1.49 26.22
C ALA A 289 8.72 2.49 26.59
N LEU A 290 8.73 3.67 26.00
CA LEU A 290 9.70 4.73 26.30
C LEU A 290 9.57 5.21 27.75
N ALA A 291 8.36 5.28 28.31
CA ALA A 291 8.15 5.62 29.71
C ALA A 291 8.63 4.51 30.66
N ARG A 292 8.39 3.24 30.28
CA ARG A 292 8.80 2.06 31.07
C ARG A 292 10.32 1.86 31.09
N TYR A 293 10.99 2.18 29.99
CA TYR A 293 12.43 1.99 29.78
C TYR A 293 13.15 3.33 29.58
N ALA A 294 12.88 4.30 30.45
CA ALA A 294 13.39 5.67 30.29
C ALA A 294 14.93 5.77 30.32
N ASP A 295 15.62 4.88 31.04
CA ASP A 295 17.06 4.90 31.26
C ASP A 295 17.85 3.98 30.33
N VAL A 296 17.31 3.62 29.15
CA VAL A 296 18.02 2.73 28.22
C VAL A 296 19.25 3.41 27.63
N GLY A 297 20.29 2.60 27.44
CA GLY A 297 21.56 3.06 26.84
C GLY A 297 21.46 3.32 25.33
N GLY A 298 20.45 2.79 24.66
CA GLY A 298 20.23 3.00 23.23
C GLY A 298 18.90 2.46 22.75
N ILE A 299 18.45 2.98 21.61
CA ILE A 299 17.18 2.61 20.96
C ILE A 299 17.48 2.11 19.55
N ILE A 300 16.87 0.98 19.18
CA ILE A 300 16.74 0.53 17.80
C ILE A 300 15.30 0.78 17.39
N LEU A 301 15.08 1.68 16.43
CA LEU A 301 13.79 1.88 15.78
C LEU A 301 13.80 1.09 14.48
N ASP A 302 13.17 -0.07 14.48
CA ASP A 302 13.10 -0.95 13.33
C ASP A 302 11.85 -0.64 12.48
N LEU A 303 12.08 -0.07 11.31
CA LEU A 303 11.07 0.28 10.33
C LEU A 303 11.11 -0.63 9.09
N ARG A 304 11.88 -1.73 9.11
CA ARG A 304 12.10 -2.57 7.90
C ARG A 304 10.82 -3.07 7.26
N SER A 305 9.83 -3.42 8.05
CA SER A 305 8.49 -3.83 7.56
C SER A 305 7.41 -2.77 7.73
N ALA A 306 7.80 -1.56 8.16
CA ALA A 306 6.84 -0.53 8.51
C ALA A 306 6.10 0.02 7.30
N THR A 307 4.78 0.08 7.43
CA THR A 307 3.89 0.73 6.47
C THR A 307 3.02 1.76 7.18
N GLY A 308 2.53 2.76 6.46
CA GLY A 308 1.57 3.72 7.02
C GLY A 308 1.00 4.66 5.98
N ASP A 309 -0.22 5.06 6.25
CA ASP A 309 -0.99 6.03 5.47
C ASP A 309 -1.59 7.15 6.35
N ASP A 310 -1.42 7.05 7.68
CA ASP A 310 -1.87 8.04 8.65
C ASP A 310 -0.75 9.06 8.95
N GLU A 311 -0.88 10.25 8.39
CA GLU A 311 0.06 11.35 8.58
C GLU A 311 0.09 11.88 10.02
N ARG A 312 -1.04 11.82 10.75
CA ARG A 312 -1.11 12.31 12.14
C ARG A 312 -0.43 11.35 13.09
N ALA A 313 -0.69 10.04 12.91
CA ALA A 313 -0.01 9.02 13.69
C ALA A 313 1.50 9.05 13.43
N ALA A 314 1.92 9.24 12.19
CA ALA A 314 3.34 9.37 11.86
C ALA A 314 3.99 10.58 12.51
N ALA A 315 3.31 11.73 12.52
CA ALA A 315 3.81 12.91 13.21
C ALA A 315 3.94 12.68 14.71
N LYS A 316 2.92 12.10 15.35
CA LYS A 316 2.97 11.76 16.78
C LYS A 316 4.11 10.80 17.09
N LEU A 317 4.26 9.72 16.30
CA LEU A 317 5.31 8.72 16.52
C LEU A 317 6.71 9.34 16.37
N ALA A 318 6.95 10.12 15.31
CA ALA A 318 8.21 10.84 15.15
C ALA A 318 8.42 11.85 16.27
N GLY A 319 7.37 12.55 16.70
CA GLY A 319 7.39 13.54 17.76
C GLY A 319 7.89 13.02 19.11
N LEU A 320 7.67 11.72 19.41
CA LEU A 320 8.24 11.09 20.60
C LEU A 320 9.77 11.19 20.64
N PHE A 321 10.42 11.29 19.49
CA PHE A 321 11.88 11.30 19.36
C PHE A 321 12.46 12.65 18.99
N ILE A 322 11.75 13.48 18.21
CA ILE A 322 12.27 14.75 17.70
C ILE A 322 11.57 16.00 18.27
N GLY A 323 10.48 15.81 19.02
CA GLY A 323 9.65 16.91 19.54
C GLY A 323 8.93 17.66 18.40
N ALA A 324 8.62 18.93 18.63
CA ALA A 324 7.88 19.79 17.71
C ALA A 324 8.73 20.28 16.52
N LYS A 325 9.24 19.35 15.72
CA LYS A 325 9.99 19.65 14.49
C LYS A 325 9.25 19.08 13.28
N PRO A 326 9.38 19.67 12.08
CA PRO A 326 8.73 19.17 10.87
C PRO A 326 9.10 17.70 10.57
N VAL A 327 8.09 16.88 10.35
CA VAL A 327 8.24 15.45 10.00
C VAL A 327 8.13 15.25 8.51
N MET A 328 7.12 15.88 7.91
CA MET A 328 6.84 15.74 6.48
C MET A 328 6.07 16.95 5.96
N ARG A 329 5.99 17.05 4.65
CA ARG A 329 5.07 17.92 3.93
C ARG A 329 4.19 17.07 3.04
N ILE A 330 2.92 17.41 2.98
CA ILE A 330 1.91 16.69 2.20
C ILE A 330 1.44 17.59 1.08
N LYS A 331 1.53 17.12 -0.15
CA LYS A 331 0.91 17.73 -1.31
C LYS A 331 -0.29 16.90 -1.72
N GLU A 332 -1.47 17.41 -1.52
CA GLU A 332 -2.69 16.86 -2.07
C GLU A 332 -2.94 17.45 -3.46
N THR A 333 -3.52 16.67 -4.38
CA THR A 333 -3.57 17.00 -5.82
C THR A 333 -4.17 18.38 -6.12
N ALA A 334 -5.16 18.82 -5.34
CA ALA A 334 -5.89 20.08 -5.56
C ALA A 334 -5.60 21.15 -4.50
N LEU A 335 -4.84 20.84 -3.46
CA LEU A 335 -4.62 21.72 -2.32
C LEU A 335 -3.17 22.23 -2.27
N ASP A 336 -2.95 23.27 -1.47
CA ASP A 336 -1.59 23.72 -1.17
C ASP A 336 -0.83 22.69 -0.33
N GLU A 337 0.50 22.77 -0.39
CA GLU A 337 1.37 21.90 0.40
C GLU A 337 1.25 22.25 1.89
N VAL A 338 1.01 21.24 2.73
CA VAL A 338 0.87 21.39 4.17
C VAL A 338 2.08 20.78 4.88
N GLU A 339 2.70 21.54 5.78
CA GLU A 339 3.75 21.04 6.66
C GLU A 339 3.12 20.36 7.89
N VAL A 340 3.59 19.15 8.19
CA VAL A 340 3.10 18.37 9.33
C VAL A 340 4.14 18.40 10.44
N VAL A 341 3.77 19.03 11.55
CA VAL A 341 4.61 19.21 12.74
C VAL A 341 3.88 18.56 13.94
N PRO A 342 4.55 17.66 14.68
CA PRO A 342 3.98 17.11 15.91
C PRO A 342 3.91 18.17 17.00
N GLY A 343 3.02 17.95 17.98
CA GLY A 343 3.02 18.72 19.22
C GLY A 343 3.97 18.11 20.26
N GLY A 344 4.32 18.90 21.26
CA GLY A 344 5.06 18.42 22.44
C GLY A 344 6.58 18.40 22.29
N ASN A 345 7.21 17.79 23.29
CA ASN A 345 8.66 17.61 23.35
C ASN A 345 9.03 16.17 23.07
N ALA A 346 10.27 15.94 22.65
CA ALA A 346 10.82 14.58 22.61
C ALA A 346 10.80 13.97 24.02
N VAL A 347 10.44 12.68 24.12
CA VAL A 347 10.36 11.96 25.41
C VAL A 347 11.66 11.26 25.76
N THR A 348 12.61 11.16 24.81
CA THR A 348 13.91 10.54 25.01
C THR A 348 14.97 11.17 24.11
N ASP A 349 16.19 11.26 24.61
CA ASP A 349 17.41 11.65 23.88
C ASP A 349 18.45 10.49 23.77
N ALA A 350 18.08 9.29 24.23
CA ALA A 350 18.93 8.11 24.14
C ALA A 350 19.46 7.90 22.71
N PRO A 351 20.73 7.52 22.52
CA PRO A 351 21.29 7.23 21.20
C PRO A 351 20.38 6.29 20.39
N MET A 352 20.19 6.56 19.11
CA MET A 352 19.25 5.82 18.28
C MET A 352 19.86 5.34 16.97
N VAL A 353 19.54 4.12 16.61
CA VAL A 353 19.71 3.55 15.27
C VAL A 353 18.34 3.33 14.66
N VAL A 354 18.16 3.74 13.41
CA VAL A 354 16.95 3.49 12.63
C VAL A 354 17.26 2.44 11.57
N VAL A 355 16.60 1.30 11.63
CA VAL A 355 16.77 0.21 10.67
C VAL A 355 15.66 0.28 9.64
N MET A 356 16.01 0.27 8.36
CA MET A 356 15.04 0.38 7.27
C MET A 356 15.36 -0.56 6.11
N SER A 357 14.37 -0.85 5.28
CA SER A 357 14.53 -1.70 4.10
C SER A 357 13.65 -1.21 2.94
N ASN A 358 13.72 -1.89 1.80
CA ASN A 358 12.83 -1.66 0.66
C ASN A 358 11.35 -1.97 0.94
N MET A 359 11.04 -2.48 2.14
CA MET A 359 9.67 -2.71 2.60
C MET A 359 9.14 -1.53 3.43
N THR A 360 10.00 -0.64 3.93
CA THR A 360 9.62 0.62 4.58
C THR A 360 8.92 1.51 3.55
N ARG A 361 7.65 1.88 3.79
CA ARG A 361 6.84 2.62 2.80
C ARG A 361 5.85 3.59 3.44
N GLY A 362 5.34 4.51 2.61
CA GLY A 362 4.35 5.49 3.03
C GLY A 362 4.87 6.43 4.09
N THR A 363 4.07 6.68 5.14
CA THR A 363 4.47 7.59 6.22
C THR A 363 5.65 7.08 7.05
N ALA A 364 5.96 5.77 7.02
CA ALA A 364 7.16 5.24 7.66
C ALA A 364 8.46 5.77 7.00
N GLU A 365 8.44 6.02 5.69
CA GLU A 365 9.57 6.67 5.00
C GLU A 365 9.78 8.10 5.48
N ALA A 366 8.68 8.83 5.74
CA ALA A 366 8.75 10.17 6.30
C ALA A 366 9.31 10.17 7.72
N ILE A 367 8.97 9.17 8.55
CA ILE A 367 9.56 9.01 9.90
C ILE A 367 11.07 8.78 9.78
N ALA A 368 11.52 7.86 8.92
CA ALA A 368 12.94 7.61 8.71
C ALA A 368 13.68 8.88 8.25
N ALA A 369 13.10 9.64 7.30
CA ALA A 369 13.64 10.91 6.84
C ALA A 369 13.71 11.94 7.97
N ALA A 370 12.69 12.04 8.81
CA ALA A 370 12.67 12.97 9.94
C ALA A 370 13.74 12.65 10.97
N MET A 371 14.00 11.37 11.27
CA MET A 371 15.10 10.97 12.15
C MET A 371 16.46 11.41 11.58
N TYR A 372 16.66 11.24 10.29
CA TYR A 372 17.87 11.67 9.59
C TYR A 372 18.01 13.21 9.60
N GLU A 373 16.99 13.94 9.12
CA GLU A 373 17.04 15.40 8.96
C GLU A 373 17.26 16.15 10.28
N ASN A 374 16.87 15.53 11.39
CA ASN A 374 17.06 16.09 12.74
C ASN A 374 18.29 15.54 13.46
N ALA A 375 19.17 14.81 12.78
CA ALA A 375 20.33 14.13 13.36
C ALA A 375 19.96 13.34 14.64
N ARG A 376 18.78 12.70 14.62
CA ARG A 376 18.23 12.00 15.78
C ARG A 376 18.65 10.54 15.84
N GLY A 377 18.92 9.91 14.70
CA GLY A 377 19.28 8.52 14.63
C GLY A 377 20.14 8.19 13.42
N VAL A 378 21.03 7.23 13.57
CA VAL A 378 21.86 6.69 12.48
C VAL A 378 21.01 5.75 11.63
N LEU A 379 20.84 6.07 10.35
CA LEU A 379 20.07 5.22 9.42
C LEU A 379 20.94 4.09 8.90
N ILE A 380 20.49 2.85 9.09
CA ILE A 380 21.16 1.66 8.58
C ILE A 380 20.15 0.78 7.81
N GLY A 381 20.64 -0.13 6.99
CA GLY A 381 19.78 -1.05 6.24
C GLY A 381 19.96 -1.00 4.74
N THR A 382 18.85 -1.00 4.02
CA THR A 382 18.82 -0.80 2.56
C THR A 382 17.85 0.34 2.23
N PRO A 383 17.93 0.94 1.03
CA PRO A 383 17.03 2.04 0.64
C PRO A 383 15.56 1.68 0.81
N THR A 384 14.75 2.60 1.30
CA THR A 384 13.30 2.41 1.44
C THR A 384 12.60 2.28 0.09
N ALA A 385 11.32 1.91 0.10
CA ALA A 385 10.56 1.60 -1.11
C ALA A 385 10.51 2.76 -2.12
N GLY A 386 10.49 4.01 -1.64
CA GLY A 386 10.17 5.16 -2.47
C GLY A 386 8.69 5.16 -2.90
N ASN A 387 7.84 4.57 -2.06
CA ASN A 387 6.39 4.56 -2.25
C ASN A 387 5.76 5.43 -1.16
N ALA A 388 5.92 6.73 -1.34
CA ALA A 388 5.52 7.77 -0.39
C ALA A 388 4.26 8.52 -0.86
N ARG A 389 3.41 7.84 -1.59
CA ARG A 389 2.03 8.27 -1.84
C ARG A 389 1.13 7.61 -0.81
N ILE A 390 0.22 8.39 -0.23
CA ILE A 390 -0.76 7.91 0.73
C ILE A 390 -2.18 8.15 0.23
N ALA A 391 -3.08 7.30 0.68
CA ALA A 391 -4.47 7.37 0.28
C ALA A 391 -5.28 8.30 1.18
N SER A 392 -6.19 9.07 0.57
CA SER A 392 -7.36 9.57 1.28
C SER A 392 -8.37 8.45 1.37
N LYS A 393 -8.91 8.23 2.56
CA LYS A 393 -10.00 7.29 2.80
C LYS A 393 -11.33 8.04 2.75
N ILE A 394 -12.25 7.55 1.92
CA ILE A 394 -13.59 8.10 1.75
C ILE A 394 -14.58 7.02 2.15
N ASP A 395 -15.21 7.18 3.30
CA ASP A 395 -16.20 6.23 3.79
C ASP A 395 -17.49 6.30 2.97
N LEU A 396 -18.07 5.13 2.68
CA LEU A 396 -19.33 4.97 1.96
C LEU A 396 -20.45 4.52 2.90
N SER A 397 -21.68 4.86 2.55
CA SER A 397 -22.87 4.53 3.34
C SER A 397 -23.12 3.03 3.52
N ASN A 398 -22.58 2.20 2.61
CA ASN A 398 -22.67 0.74 2.68
C ASN A 398 -21.67 0.09 3.68
N GLY A 399 -20.91 0.90 4.42
CA GLY A 399 -19.86 0.44 5.36
C GLY A 399 -18.53 0.11 4.72
N GLY A 400 -18.38 0.31 3.42
CA GLY A 400 -17.11 0.26 2.71
C GLY A 400 -16.42 1.62 2.66
N ALA A 401 -15.23 1.67 2.06
CA ALA A 401 -14.51 2.90 1.81
C ALA A 401 -13.76 2.85 0.47
N LEU A 402 -13.60 4.01 -0.14
CA LEU A 402 -12.68 4.19 -1.25
C LEU A 402 -11.33 4.66 -0.69
N GLU A 403 -10.26 4.09 -1.14
CA GLU A 403 -8.90 4.58 -0.90
C GLU A 403 -8.35 5.13 -2.21
N VAL A 404 -8.03 6.42 -2.21
CA VAL A 404 -7.56 7.17 -3.38
C VAL A 404 -6.18 7.72 -3.09
N LEU A 405 -5.18 7.34 -3.87
CA LEU A 405 -3.78 7.77 -3.71
C LEU A 405 -3.58 9.20 -4.26
N ASN A 406 -4.15 10.19 -3.58
CA ASN A 406 -4.14 11.58 -4.00
C ASN A 406 -3.14 12.47 -3.23
N LYS A 407 -2.47 11.93 -2.22
CA LYS A 407 -1.48 12.65 -1.41
C LYS A 407 -0.08 12.14 -1.71
N SER A 408 0.87 13.04 -1.97
CA SER A 408 2.29 12.73 -2.07
C SER A 408 3.06 13.32 -0.90
N LEU A 409 4.00 12.55 -0.37
CA LEU A 409 4.82 12.94 0.77
C LEU A 409 6.16 13.50 0.30
N LYS A 410 6.58 14.57 1.00
CA LYS A 410 7.94 15.07 1.01
C LYS A 410 8.48 14.99 2.43
N THR A 411 9.78 15.00 2.59
CA THR A 411 10.42 15.15 3.91
C THR A 411 10.08 16.48 4.57
N GLY A 412 10.35 16.66 5.85
CA GLY A 412 10.19 17.93 6.54
C GLY A 412 10.97 19.07 5.86
N ALA A 413 12.17 18.79 5.32
CA ALA A 413 12.95 19.72 4.53
C ALA A 413 12.42 19.94 3.09
N GLY A 414 11.32 19.29 2.69
CA GLY A 414 10.67 19.48 1.39
C GLY A 414 11.21 18.61 0.25
N ARG A 415 12.04 17.61 0.52
CA ARG A 415 12.53 16.70 -0.52
C ARG A 415 11.47 15.65 -0.87
N VAL A 416 11.35 15.33 -2.16
CA VAL A 416 10.40 14.34 -2.67
C VAL A 416 10.82 12.95 -2.21
N LEU A 417 9.87 12.19 -1.65
CA LEU A 417 10.05 10.80 -1.22
C LEU A 417 9.55 9.81 -2.29
N ASP A 418 8.47 10.14 -3.00
CA ASP A 418 7.89 9.27 -4.01
C ASP A 418 8.86 9.02 -5.18
N GLY A 419 9.05 7.75 -5.56
CA GLY A 419 10.03 7.30 -6.53
C GLY A 419 11.48 7.28 -6.01
N ARG A 420 11.79 8.01 -4.95
CA ARG A 420 13.13 8.17 -4.40
C ARG A 420 13.37 7.32 -3.17
N GLY A 421 12.55 7.49 -2.14
CA GLY A 421 12.75 6.90 -0.82
C GLY A 421 13.82 7.62 0.03
N VAL A 422 14.22 6.95 1.09
CA VAL A 422 15.27 7.35 2.03
C VAL A 422 16.45 6.37 1.91
N PHE A 423 17.66 6.87 1.99
CA PHE A 423 18.87 6.06 1.84
C PHE A 423 19.58 5.88 3.19
N PRO A 424 20.12 4.67 3.47
CA PRO A 424 20.86 4.45 4.71
C PRO A 424 22.24 5.12 4.66
N ILE A 425 22.71 5.58 5.82
CA ILE A 425 24.11 5.99 6.02
C ILE A 425 25.00 4.76 6.00
N VAL A 426 24.53 3.65 6.59
CA VAL A 426 25.24 2.38 6.61
C VAL A 426 24.45 1.32 5.84
N CYS A 427 24.96 0.95 4.67
CA CYS A 427 24.35 -0.09 3.84
C CYS A 427 24.70 -1.49 4.39
N LEU A 428 23.72 -2.20 4.95
CA LEU A 428 23.92 -3.51 5.55
C LEU A 428 24.29 -4.59 4.54
N SER A 429 23.84 -4.48 3.30
CA SER A 429 24.19 -5.46 2.26
C SER A 429 25.67 -5.47 1.87
N ASN A 430 26.40 -4.40 2.21
CA ASN A 430 27.84 -4.28 1.94
C ASN A 430 28.72 -4.78 3.09
N ILE A 431 28.13 -5.07 4.26
CA ILE A 431 28.83 -5.49 5.49
C ILE A 431 28.23 -6.77 6.08
N ARG A 432 28.03 -7.78 5.23
CA ARG A 432 27.32 -9.02 5.59
C ARG A 432 28.11 -9.97 6.49
N THR A 433 29.43 -9.94 6.43
CA THR A 433 30.31 -10.81 7.21
C THR A 433 30.95 -10.05 8.36
N THR A 434 31.31 -10.77 9.44
CA THR A 434 32.03 -10.20 10.59
C THR A 434 33.30 -9.46 10.16
N GLN A 435 34.01 -9.99 9.16
CA GLN A 435 35.22 -9.34 8.63
C GLN A 435 34.91 -7.99 7.99
N GLN A 436 33.84 -7.92 7.19
CA GLN A 436 33.39 -6.67 6.55
C GLN A 436 32.91 -5.66 7.59
N GLN A 437 32.18 -6.11 8.62
CA GLN A 437 31.73 -5.27 9.73
C GLN A 437 32.92 -4.68 10.50
N ASN A 438 33.91 -5.51 10.84
CA ASN A 438 35.12 -5.05 11.53
C ASN A 438 35.89 -4.03 10.69
N ALA A 439 36.07 -4.28 9.38
CA ALA A 439 36.72 -3.31 8.49
C ALA A 439 35.94 -2.00 8.41
N PHE A 440 34.61 -2.07 8.30
CA PHE A 440 33.74 -0.89 8.31
C PHE A 440 33.93 -0.05 9.58
N PHE A 441 33.84 -0.67 10.76
CA PHE A 441 34.01 0.05 12.03
C PHE A 441 35.42 0.62 12.23
N LEU A 442 36.46 -0.05 11.75
CA LEU A 442 37.82 0.48 11.75
C LEU A 442 37.92 1.74 10.87
N ASN A 443 37.35 1.72 9.68
CA ASN A 443 37.32 2.90 8.80
C ASN A 443 36.57 4.08 9.45
N VAL A 444 35.42 3.81 10.10
CA VAL A 444 34.69 4.83 10.87
C VAL A 444 35.57 5.40 11.98
N LEU A 445 36.27 4.56 12.76
CA LEU A 445 37.14 5.00 13.86
C LEU A 445 38.38 5.76 13.39
N ASN A 446 38.94 5.39 12.24
CA ASN A 446 40.11 6.06 11.65
C ASN A 446 39.77 7.33 10.87
N ASN A 447 38.49 7.71 10.78
CA ASN A 447 38.00 8.84 9.97
C ASN A 447 38.19 8.66 8.46
N ASP A 448 38.31 7.40 8.01
CA ASP A 448 38.41 7.03 6.60
C ASP A 448 37.03 6.72 5.99
N PHE A 449 35.98 6.71 6.82
CA PHE A 449 34.61 6.58 6.39
C PHE A 449 34.06 7.95 5.98
N ASN A 450 33.70 8.06 4.72
CA ASN A 450 33.01 9.22 4.17
C ASN A 450 31.65 8.70 3.68
N ALA A 451 30.61 8.95 4.44
CA ALA A 451 29.27 8.61 4.02
C ALA A 451 28.92 9.41 2.76
N GLN A 452 28.63 8.73 1.68
CA GLN A 452 28.04 9.41 0.55
C GLN A 452 26.61 9.75 0.93
N ASP A 453 26.37 11.03 1.27
CA ASP A 453 25.06 11.48 1.75
C ASP A 453 24.07 11.62 0.59
N PHE A 454 23.57 10.50 0.18
CA PHE A 454 22.57 10.43 -0.88
C PHE A 454 21.26 11.13 -0.53
N ASN A 455 20.98 11.37 0.75
CA ASN A 455 19.76 12.07 1.16
C ASN A 455 19.84 13.58 0.90
N LYS A 456 21.02 14.17 0.97
CA LYS A 456 21.22 15.60 0.66
C LYS A 456 21.32 15.89 -0.84
N ASP A 457 21.74 14.93 -1.66
CA ASP A 457 21.92 15.13 -3.10
C ASP A 457 20.60 15.01 -3.85
N ALA A 458 20.03 16.14 -4.28
CA ALA A 458 18.79 16.19 -5.06
C ALA A 458 18.91 15.60 -6.48
N GLY A 459 20.13 15.57 -7.01
CA GLY A 459 20.40 15.10 -8.39
C GLY A 459 20.72 13.60 -8.50
N ILE A 460 20.77 12.89 -7.35
CA ILE A 460 21.11 11.47 -7.36
C ILE A 460 20.07 10.63 -8.09
N ASN A 461 20.57 9.67 -8.87
CA ASN A 461 19.71 8.64 -9.45
C ASN A 461 19.42 7.54 -8.40
N PRO A 462 18.18 7.40 -7.91
CA PRO A 462 17.82 6.40 -6.89
C PRO A 462 18.18 4.96 -7.28
N GLU A 463 18.06 4.61 -8.56
CA GLU A 463 18.39 3.29 -9.08
C GLU A 463 19.89 2.96 -8.93
N SER A 464 20.77 3.95 -9.06
CA SER A 464 22.20 3.74 -8.88
C SER A 464 22.52 3.42 -7.42
N VAL A 465 21.86 4.10 -6.48
CA VAL A 465 22.02 3.84 -5.04
C VAL A 465 21.48 2.45 -4.69
N ARG A 466 20.30 2.08 -5.19
CA ARG A 466 19.72 0.75 -4.98
C ARG A 466 20.60 -0.37 -5.51
N ARG A 467 21.29 -0.16 -6.64
CA ARG A 467 22.27 -1.12 -7.15
C ARG A 467 23.52 -1.23 -6.27
N GLY A 468 23.97 -0.11 -5.69
CA GLY A 468 25.11 -0.07 -4.76
C GLY A 468 24.78 -0.60 -3.36
N CYS A 469 23.50 -0.58 -2.98
CA CYS A 469 22.99 -1.09 -1.71
C CYS A 469 21.77 -2.00 -1.97
N PRO A 470 22.01 -3.21 -2.48
CA PRO A 470 20.93 -4.13 -2.86
C PRO A 470 20.22 -4.71 -1.64
N VAL A 471 18.97 -5.13 -1.85
CA VAL A 471 18.16 -5.78 -0.82
C VAL A 471 18.79 -7.09 -0.34
N ILE A 472 18.75 -7.33 0.96
CA ILE A 472 19.13 -8.63 1.56
C ILE A 472 17.92 -9.56 1.42
N VAL A 473 18.08 -10.64 0.68
CA VAL A 473 16.97 -11.55 0.32
C VAL A 473 16.61 -12.51 1.46
N ASN A 474 17.53 -12.81 2.37
CA ASN A 474 17.30 -13.70 3.52
C ASN A 474 17.05 -12.86 4.77
N GLY A 475 15.79 -12.82 5.23
CA GLY A 475 15.40 -12.04 6.40
C GLY A 475 16.15 -12.42 7.68
N ALA A 476 16.42 -13.70 7.94
CA ALA A 476 17.15 -14.12 9.12
C ALA A 476 18.61 -13.62 9.12
N ASP A 477 19.27 -13.57 7.96
CA ASP A 477 20.61 -12.97 7.83
C ASP A 477 20.54 -11.46 8.06
N GLU A 478 19.51 -10.81 7.51
CA GLU A 478 19.29 -9.37 7.69
C GLU A 478 19.10 -9.01 9.16
N ASP A 479 18.28 -9.78 9.90
CA ASP A 479 18.03 -9.58 11.32
C ASP A 479 19.31 -9.69 12.14
N ALA A 480 20.11 -10.72 11.88
CA ALA A 480 21.37 -10.94 12.60
C ALA A 480 22.39 -9.81 12.32
N ILE A 481 22.50 -9.37 11.07
CA ILE A 481 23.41 -8.27 10.68
C ILE A 481 22.93 -6.95 11.30
N ALA A 482 21.63 -6.64 11.18
CA ALA A 482 21.05 -5.41 11.72
C ALA A 482 21.24 -5.34 13.24
N ALA A 483 20.97 -6.44 13.97
CA ALA A 483 21.16 -6.50 15.42
C ALA A 483 22.62 -6.29 15.82
N ALA A 484 23.57 -6.97 15.17
CA ALA A 484 24.99 -6.86 15.48
C ALA A 484 25.55 -5.46 15.21
N VAL A 485 25.19 -4.88 14.05
CA VAL A 485 25.65 -3.54 13.65
C VAL A 485 25.03 -2.47 14.54
N SER A 486 23.74 -2.54 14.82
CA SER A 486 23.05 -1.60 15.72
C SER A 486 23.63 -1.62 17.12
N ALA A 487 23.84 -2.82 17.69
CA ALA A 487 24.44 -2.97 19.01
C ALA A 487 25.85 -2.35 19.07
N LYS A 488 26.68 -2.57 18.05
CA LYS A 488 28.03 -1.99 18.01
C LYS A 488 27.99 -0.47 17.88
N ILE A 489 27.09 0.09 17.06
CA ILE A 489 26.92 1.55 16.94
C ILE A 489 26.48 2.17 18.28
N LEU A 490 25.49 1.57 18.95
CA LEU A 490 24.93 2.10 20.21
C LEU A 490 25.89 1.95 21.41
N THR A 491 26.71 0.90 21.43
CA THR A 491 27.65 0.66 22.55
C THR A 491 28.97 1.38 22.38
N ASP A 492 29.34 1.83 21.18
CA ASP A 492 30.58 2.55 20.91
C ASP A 492 30.29 4.04 20.62
N LYS A 493 30.38 4.86 21.66
CA LYS A 493 30.10 6.31 21.58
C LYS A 493 30.90 7.04 20.50
N LYS A 494 32.13 6.59 20.19
CA LYS A 494 32.95 7.22 19.14
C LYS A 494 32.38 6.90 17.76
N VAL A 495 31.99 5.65 17.55
CA VAL A 495 31.32 5.21 16.31
C VAL A 495 30.00 5.96 16.13
N TYR A 496 29.16 5.98 17.17
CA TYR A 496 27.87 6.67 17.12
C TYR A 496 28.01 8.15 16.74
N ASN A 497 28.87 8.89 17.48
CA ASN A 497 29.06 10.32 17.26
C ASN A 497 29.60 10.65 15.86
N ARG A 498 30.36 9.76 15.24
CA ARG A 498 30.85 9.96 13.87
C ARG A 498 29.76 9.73 12.84
N LEU A 499 28.99 8.64 13.00
CA LEU A 499 27.94 8.29 12.05
C LEU A 499 26.74 9.24 12.11
N ILE A 500 26.44 9.81 13.27
CA ILE A 500 25.32 10.77 13.41
C ILE A 500 25.67 12.17 12.87
N ALA A 501 26.95 12.48 12.72
CA ALA A 501 27.43 13.77 12.19
C ALA A 501 27.46 13.80 10.65
N GLU A 502 27.43 12.65 9.99
CA GLU A 502 27.38 12.52 8.54
C GLU A 502 25.98 12.84 7.98
#